data_53126b94ce181ee852c7e0c022a0ccf9
#
_entry.id   53126b94ce181ee852c7e0c022a0ccf9
#
_cell.length_a   1.000
_cell.length_b   1.000
_cell.length_c   1.000
_cell.angle_alpha   90.00
_cell.angle_beta   90.00
_cell.angle_gamma   90.00
#
_symmetry.space_group_name_H-M   'P 1'
#
loop_
_entity.id
_entity.type
_entity.pdbx_description
1 polymer ?
#
loop_
_entity_poly.entity_id
_entity_poly.type
_entity_poly.pdbx_seq_one_letter_code
_entity_poly.pdbx_strand_id
1 'polypeptide(L)'
;MLPTNYKDIHGWCTVEKANKLIDLVILNKPSLVVELGVFGGKSLLPFALACKINNNNSKVIGIDSWTIDASLEGKNDIENDKWWSKINYNEMQNYTETIMKLNQVDSIVELWKFKSIDVIDKFENNSIDILHQDSNHSEEISTKEVEYYFDKVKHGGYWVFDDINWSTTQKAQQMLLEKGCIEIFVDPLNTWKIYFKPFNY
;
A
#
# COMPACT_ATOMS: atom_id res chain seq x y z
N MET A 1 8.24 -18.30 4.75
CA MET A 1 8.38 -17.05 4.01
C MET A 1 8.27 -15.83 4.90
N LEU A 2 7.18 -15.66 5.66
CA LEU A 2 7.12 -14.64 6.70
C LEU A 2 8.07 -14.96 7.87
N PRO A 3 8.71 -13.97 8.51
CA PRO A 3 9.53 -14.20 9.70
C PRO A 3 8.66 -14.69 10.87
N THR A 4 9.25 -15.44 11.80
CA THR A 4 8.53 -16.02 12.95
C THR A 4 7.87 -14.99 13.85
N ASN A 5 8.46 -13.79 13.92
CA ASN A 5 7.97 -12.66 14.68
C ASN A 5 7.09 -11.70 13.86
N TYR A 6 6.59 -12.12 12.69
CA TYR A 6 5.77 -11.25 11.84
C TYR A 6 4.58 -10.63 12.56
N LYS A 7 3.95 -11.39 13.46
CA LYS A 7 2.79 -10.90 14.23
C LYS A 7 3.12 -9.71 15.13
N ASP A 8 4.38 -9.58 15.55
CA ASP A 8 4.85 -8.53 16.45
C ASP A 8 5.26 -7.23 15.69
N ILE A 9 5.28 -7.26 14.36
CA ILE A 9 5.56 -6.08 13.54
C ILE A 9 4.40 -5.09 13.67
N HIS A 10 4.72 -3.80 13.83
CA HIS A 10 3.72 -2.73 13.91
C HIS A 10 2.92 -2.58 12.62
N GLY A 11 1.60 -2.54 12.74
CA GLY A 11 0.64 -2.41 11.64
C GLY A 11 -0.47 -3.47 11.69
N TRP A 12 -1.41 -3.37 10.76
CA TRP A 12 -2.66 -4.16 10.80
C TRP A 12 -2.74 -5.28 9.75
N CYS A 13 -1.69 -5.50 8.98
CA CYS A 13 -1.67 -6.58 7.99
C CYS A 13 -1.67 -7.96 8.69
N THR A 14 -2.74 -8.72 8.55
CA THR A 14 -2.86 -10.08 9.11
C THR A 14 -1.94 -11.05 8.37
N VAL A 15 -1.69 -12.23 8.97
CA VAL A 15 -0.92 -13.30 8.31
C VAL A 15 -1.62 -13.77 7.03
N GLU A 16 -2.95 -13.84 7.04
CA GLU A 16 -3.78 -14.22 5.91
C GLU A 16 -3.64 -13.21 4.76
N LYS A 17 -3.75 -11.91 5.06
CA LYS A 17 -3.51 -10.84 4.09
C LYS A 17 -2.08 -10.91 3.56
N ALA A 18 -1.09 -11.00 4.43
CA ALA A 18 0.32 -11.08 4.04
C ALA A 18 0.60 -12.24 3.08
N ASN A 19 0.06 -13.43 3.33
CA ASN A 19 0.19 -14.58 2.44
C ASN A 19 -0.48 -14.30 1.07
N LYS A 20 -1.63 -13.64 1.05
CA LYS A 20 -2.30 -13.27 -0.19
C LYS A 20 -1.50 -12.26 -1.02
N LEU A 21 -0.86 -11.27 -0.36
CA LEU A 21 0.04 -10.31 -1.00
C LEU A 21 1.29 -11.02 -1.57
N ILE A 22 1.84 -12.00 -0.84
CA ILE A 22 2.95 -12.84 -1.31
C ILE A 22 2.53 -13.61 -2.56
N ASP A 23 1.37 -14.28 -2.54
CA ASP A 23 0.86 -15.04 -3.69
C ASP A 23 0.68 -14.13 -4.91
N LEU A 24 0.14 -12.92 -4.73
CA LEU A 24 -0.02 -11.93 -5.79
C LEU A 24 1.32 -11.61 -6.45
N VAL A 25 2.37 -11.38 -5.66
CA VAL A 25 3.72 -11.07 -6.18
C VAL A 25 4.36 -12.29 -6.85
N ILE A 26 4.28 -13.47 -6.21
CA ILE A 26 4.92 -14.71 -6.75
C ILE A 26 4.31 -15.08 -8.11
N LEU A 27 3.00 -14.97 -8.25
CA LEU A 27 2.29 -15.34 -9.48
C LEU A 27 2.54 -14.34 -10.61
N ASN A 28 2.60 -13.04 -10.30
CA ASN A 28 2.66 -11.98 -11.31
C ASN A 28 4.07 -11.46 -11.60
N LYS A 29 5.05 -11.75 -10.74
CA LYS A 29 6.46 -11.35 -10.89
C LYS A 29 6.62 -9.86 -11.26
N PRO A 30 6.05 -8.93 -10.45
CA PRO A 30 6.06 -7.51 -10.76
C PRO A 30 7.48 -6.97 -10.85
N SER A 31 7.69 -5.96 -11.68
CA SER A 31 8.93 -5.17 -11.72
C SER A 31 8.88 -4.04 -10.68
N LEU A 32 7.70 -3.49 -10.43
CA LEU A 32 7.50 -2.39 -9.50
C LEU A 32 6.24 -2.61 -8.65
N VAL A 33 6.43 -2.62 -7.34
CA VAL A 33 5.37 -2.58 -6.33
C VAL A 33 5.45 -1.25 -5.60
N VAL A 34 4.33 -0.59 -5.41
CA VAL A 34 4.24 0.68 -4.68
C VAL A 34 3.21 0.55 -3.57
N GLU A 35 3.55 1.00 -2.37
CA GLU A 35 2.63 1.08 -1.23
C GLU A 35 2.49 2.54 -0.79
N LEU A 36 1.26 3.00 -0.68
CA LEU A 36 0.86 4.31 -0.16
C LEU A 36 0.39 4.12 1.28
N GLY A 37 1.11 4.69 2.25
CA GLY A 37 0.91 4.43 3.66
C GLY A 37 1.66 3.17 4.12
N VAL A 38 2.77 3.36 4.80
CA VAL A 38 3.69 2.26 5.20
C VAL A 38 3.61 2.00 6.69
N PHE A 39 3.48 3.06 7.50
CA PHE A 39 3.51 3.03 8.96
C PHE A 39 4.72 2.23 9.48
N GLY A 40 4.50 1.04 10.07
CA GLY A 40 5.55 0.15 10.59
C GLY A 40 6.07 -0.90 9.59
N GLY A 41 5.60 -0.87 8.34
CA GLY A 41 6.08 -1.74 7.26
C GLY A 41 5.52 -3.16 7.26
N LYS A 42 4.44 -3.42 8.02
CA LYS A 42 3.90 -4.77 8.15
C LYS A 42 3.33 -5.33 6.85
N SER A 43 2.72 -4.50 6.01
CA SER A 43 2.23 -4.87 4.67
C SER A 43 3.31 -4.77 3.60
N LEU A 44 4.25 -3.84 3.73
CA LEU A 44 5.37 -3.68 2.81
C LEU A 44 6.32 -4.88 2.80
N LEU A 45 6.58 -5.45 3.99
CA LEU A 45 7.50 -6.58 4.16
C LEU A 45 7.11 -7.83 3.35
N PRO A 46 5.85 -8.30 3.34
CA PRO A 46 5.40 -9.41 2.48
C PRO A 46 5.68 -9.18 0.99
N PHE A 47 5.41 -7.99 0.47
CA PHE A 47 5.75 -7.63 -0.91
C PHE A 47 7.25 -7.76 -1.19
N ALA A 48 8.06 -7.19 -0.30
CA ALA A 48 9.51 -7.21 -0.45
C ALA A 48 10.10 -8.64 -0.36
N LEU A 49 9.64 -9.46 0.58
CA LEU A 49 10.06 -10.85 0.70
C LEU A 49 9.72 -11.66 -0.55
N ALA A 50 8.53 -11.47 -1.11
CA ALA A 50 8.10 -12.16 -2.31
C ALA A 50 8.89 -11.70 -3.55
N CYS A 51 9.14 -10.39 -3.69
CA CYS A 51 10.00 -9.85 -4.74
C CYS A 51 11.43 -10.41 -4.66
N LYS A 52 11.99 -10.49 -3.45
CA LYS A 52 13.32 -11.11 -3.23
C LYS A 52 13.37 -12.57 -3.71
N ILE A 53 12.31 -13.34 -3.46
CA ILE A 53 12.21 -14.74 -3.90
C ILE A 53 12.10 -14.84 -5.42
N ASN A 54 11.32 -13.98 -6.05
CA ASN A 54 11.20 -13.96 -7.51
C ASN A 54 12.52 -13.66 -8.22
N ASN A 55 13.41 -12.92 -7.57
CA ASN A 55 14.76 -12.59 -8.06
C ASN A 55 14.78 -12.03 -9.50
N ASN A 56 13.81 -11.19 -9.84
CA ASN A 56 13.61 -10.62 -11.18
C ASN A 56 13.90 -9.11 -11.24
N ASN A 57 14.81 -8.61 -10.38
CA ASN A 57 15.16 -7.19 -10.24
C ASN A 57 13.95 -6.29 -9.88
N SER A 58 12.97 -6.83 -9.17
CA SER A 58 11.83 -6.05 -8.67
C SER A 58 12.30 -4.95 -7.73
N LYS A 59 11.58 -3.82 -7.79
CA LYS A 59 11.65 -2.75 -6.79
C LYS A 59 10.35 -2.68 -6.00
N VAL A 60 10.48 -2.36 -4.71
CA VAL A 60 9.36 -2.08 -3.82
C VAL A 60 9.55 -0.67 -3.27
N ILE A 61 8.57 0.21 -3.49
CA ILE A 61 8.61 1.58 -3.00
C ILE A 61 7.51 1.75 -1.96
N GLY A 62 7.90 2.07 -0.74
CA GLY A 62 6.97 2.44 0.31
C GLY A 62 6.96 3.96 0.48
N ILE A 63 5.80 4.58 0.37
CA ILE A 63 5.62 6.03 0.48
C ILE A 63 4.81 6.33 1.74
N ASP A 64 5.42 7.06 2.65
CA ASP A 64 4.78 7.56 3.87
C ASP A 64 5.40 8.89 4.26
N SER A 65 4.60 9.80 4.74
CA SER A 65 5.14 11.09 5.22
C SER A 65 5.79 10.95 6.59
N TRP A 66 5.36 9.99 7.38
CA TRP A 66 5.66 9.83 8.81
C TRP A 66 5.52 11.18 9.55
N THR A 67 4.37 11.85 9.34
CA THR A 67 4.04 13.12 10.01
C THR A 67 2.62 13.13 10.52
N ILE A 68 2.41 13.85 11.64
CA ILE A 68 1.06 14.07 12.20
C ILE A 68 0.15 14.78 11.19
N ASP A 69 0.65 15.84 10.56
CA ASP A 69 -0.16 16.67 9.67
C ASP A 69 -0.77 15.87 8.51
N ALA A 70 0.00 14.96 7.91
CA ALA A 70 -0.51 14.13 6.83
C ALA A 70 -1.50 13.06 7.33
N SER A 71 -1.27 12.50 8.52
CA SER A 71 -2.17 11.49 9.08
C SER A 71 -3.52 12.05 9.49
N LEU A 72 -3.58 13.34 9.82
CA LEU A 72 -4.81 14.04 10.22
C LEU A 72 -5.44 14.86 9.07
N GLU A 73 -4.90 14.78 7.86
CA GLU A 73 -5.39 15.55 6.72
C GLU A 73 -6.80 15.10 6.30
N GLY A 74 -7.66 16.08 5.99
CA GLY A 74 -9.04 15.82 5.58
C GLY A 74 -9.98 15.56 6.77
N LYS A 75 -11.15 14.98 6.46
CA LYS A 75 -12.14 14.61 7.49
C LYS A 75 -12.05 13.11 7.75
N ASN A 76 -11.57 12.76 8.93
CA ASN A 76 -11.49 11.39 9.43
C ASN A 76 -12.41 11.21 10.65
N ASP A 77 -12.41 10.02 11.21
CA ASP A 77 -13.04 9.73 12.49
C ASP A 77 -12.24 10.34 13.66
N ILE A 78 -12.93 10.98 14.62
CA ILE A 78 -12.31 11.71 15.74
C ILE A 78 -11.45 10.78 16.62
N GLU A 79 -11.90 9.56 16.87
CA GLU A 79 -11.14 8.61 17.70
C GLU A 79 -9.90 8.11 16.97
N ASN A 80 -10.01 7.91 15.66
CA ASN A 80 -8.87 7.61 14.78
C ASN A 80 -7.84 8.75 14.84
N ASP A 81 -8.26 10.00 14.68
CA ASP A 81 -7.39 11.16 14.75
C ASP A 81 -6.68 11.30 16.11
N LYS A 82 -7.40 11.03 17.21
CA LYS A 82 -6.80 11.00 18.54
C LYS A 82 -5.73 9.92 18.69
N TRP A 83 -5.88 8.79 18.02
CA TRP A 83 -4.90 7.73 18.05
C TRP A 83 -3.65 8.12 17.25
N TRP A 84 -3.83 8.58 16.00
CA TRP A 84 -2.75 9.01 15.12
C TRP A 84 -1.95 10.19 15.70
N SER A 85 -2.61 11.13 16.40
CA SER A 85 -1.95 12.29 17.03
C SER A 85 -0.94 11.91 18.13
N LYS A 86 -0.97 10.69 18.64
CA LYS A 86 -0.07 10.21 19.72
C LYS A 86 1.14 9.42 19.20
N ILE A 87 1.20 9.16 17.90
CA ILE A 87 2.28 8.37 17.30
C ILE A 87 3.58 9.17 17.28
N ASN A 88 4.66 8.52 17.66
CA ASN A 88 6.02 9.03 17.41
C ASN A 88 6.46 8.62 16.00
N TYR A 89 6.19 9.46 15.02
CA TYR A 89 6.45 9.16 13.61
C TYR A 89 7.93 8.97 13.28
N ASN A 90 8.85 9.68 13.98
CA ASN A 90 10.28 9.48 13.76
C ASN A 90 10.73 8.09 14.23
N GLU A 91 10.23 7.65 15.38
CA GLU A 91 10.50 6.29 15.86
C GLU A 91 9.90 5.25 14.93
N MET A 92 8.71 5.48 14.41
CA MET A 92 8.04 4.56 13.49
C MET A 92 8.78 4.44 12.15
N GLN A 93 9.27 5.54 11.58
CA GLN A 93 10.11 5.51 10.39
C GLN A 93 11.40 4.70 10.63
N ASN A 94 12.14 4.98 11.71
CA ASN A 94 13.35 4.27 12.07
C ASN A 94 13.09 2.77 12.30
N TYR A 95 11.95 2.46 12.92
CA TYR A 95 11.50 1.08 13.11
C TYR A 95 11.30 0.38 11.77
N THR A 96 10.59 1.00 10.83
CA THR A 96 10.34 0.45 9.49
C THR A 96 11.65 0.17 8.75
N GLU A 97 12.60 1.11 8.74
CA GLU A 97 13.93 0.90 8.15
C GLU A 97 14.65 -0.29 8.79
N THR A 98 14.55 -0.41 10.11
CA THR A 98 15.15 -1.51 10.87
C THR A 98 14.54 -2.85 10.48
N ILE A 99 13.22 -2.93 10.36
CA ILE A 99 12.50 -4.15 9.94
C ILE A 99 12.94 -4.58 8.53
N MET A 100 13.09 -3.65 7.58
CA MET A 100 13.55 -3.98 6.22
C MET A 100 14.99 -4.52 6.24
N LYS A 101 15.89 -3.92 7.02
CA LYS A 101 17.29 -4.39 7.18
C LYS A 101 17.36 -5.77 7.84
N LEU A 102 16.64 -5.98 8.95
CA LEU A 102 16.64 -7.26 9.66
C LEU A 102 16.15 -8.43 8.79
N ASN A 103 15.23 -8.14 7.86
CA ASN A 103 14.73 -9.13 6.91
C ASN A 103 15.54 -9.19 5.60
N GLN A 104 16.62 -8.39 5.51
CA GLN A 104 17.52 -8.37 4.35
C GLN A 104 16.81 -8.08 3.03
N VAL A 105 15.87 -7.12 3.06
CA VAL A 105 15.13 -6.64 1.88
C VAL A 105 15.40 -5.16 1.57
N ASP A 106 16.24 -4.50 2.36
CA ASP A 106 16.62 -3.11 2.21
C ASP A 106 17.30 -2.77 0.87
N SER A 107 17.89 -3.76 0.20
CA SER A 107 18.48 -3.57 -1.13
C SER A 107 17.46 -3.43 -2.28
N ILE A 108 16.21 -3.84 -2.04
CA ILE A 108 15.12 -3.80 -3.04
C ILE A 108 13.98 -2.89 -2.61
N VAL A 109 13.98 -2.43 -1.35
CA VAL A 109 12.99 -1.50 -0.79
C VAL A 109 13.54 -0.10 -0.77
N GLU A 110 12.79 0.84 -1.33
CA GLU A 110 13.02 2.27 -1.17
C GLU A 110 11.91 2.85 -0.30
N LEU A 111 12.27 3.53 0.78
CA LEU A 111 11.32 4.25 1.64
C LEU A 111 11.37 5.74 1.29
N TRP A 112 10.26 6.27 0.80
CA TRP A 112 10.13 7.67 0.42
C TRP A 112 9.34 8.43 1.47
N LYS A 113 10.00 9.40 2.14
CA LYS A 113 9.37 10.26 3.16
C LYS A 113 8.65 11.42 2.51
N PHE A 114 7.44 11.16 1.99
CA PHE A 114 6.58 12.12 1.31
C PHE A 114 5.11 11.80 1.55
N LYS A 115 4.22 12.77 1.35
CA LYS A 115 2.81 12.45 1.13
C LYS A 115 2.68 11.72 -0.20
N SER A 116 1.75 10.75 -0.28
CA SER A 116 1.50 9.97 -1.48
C SER A 116 1.19 10.84 -2.71
N ILE A 117 0.41 11.90 -2.50
CA ILE A 117 -0.04 12.80 -3.57
C ILE A 117 1.05 13.77 -4.07
N ASP A 118 2.16 13.93 -3.34
CA ASP A 118 3.22 14.90 -3.68
C ASP A 118 4.32 14.31 -4.60
N VAL A 119 4.27 13.00 -4.85
CA VAL A 119 5.35 12.29 -5.57
C VAL A 119 4.88 11.60 -6.84
N ILE A 120 3.67 11.89 -7.28
CA ILE A 120 3.07 11.25 -8.46
C ILE A 120 3.92 11.41 -9.73
N ASP A 121 4.55 12.56 -9.90
CA ASP A 121 5.38 12.88 -11.07
C ASP A 121 6.69 12.06 -11.14
N LYS A 122 7.02 11.34 -10.06
CA LYS A 122 8.16 10.41 -10.04
C LYS A 122 7.85 9.08 -10.73
N PHE A 123 6.59 8.83 -11.07
CA PHE A 123 6.15 7.61 -11.74
C PHE A 123 5.74 7.89 -13.18
N GLU A 124 6.28 7.11 -14.10
CA GLU A 124 5.81 7.09 -15.49
C GLU A 124 4.41 6.46 -15.58
N ASN A 125 3.64 6.83 -16.56
CA ASN A 125 2.36 6.16 -16.82
C ASN A 125 2.61 4.69 -17.19
N ASN A 126 1.71 3.79 -16.74
CA ASN A 126 1.83 2.34 -16.94
C ASN A 126 3.17 1.76 -16.44
N SER A 127 3.68 2.23 -15.30
CA SER A 127 4.93 1.75 -14.71
C SER A 127 4.73 0.85 -13.48
N ILE A 128 3.64 1.00 -12.74
CA ILE A 128 3.38 0.28 -11.49
C ILE A 128 2.62 -1.01 -11.79
N ASP A 129 3.19 -2.16 -11.41
CA ASP A 129 2.55 -3.46 -11.58
C ASP A 129 1.52 -3.75 -10.47
N ILE A 130 1.86 -3.40 -9.22
CA ILE A 130 0.99 -3.56 -8.06
C ILE A 130 1.04 -2.26 -7.25
N LEU A 131 -0.12 -1.65 -7.02
CA LEU A 131 -0.28 -0.54 -6.09
C LEU A 131 -1.08 -1.02 -4.87
N HIS A 132 -0.57 -0.77 -3.67
CA HIS A 132 -1.29 -0.96 -2.41
C HIS A 132 -1.64 0.41 -1.83
N GLN A 133 -2.93 0.69 -1.72
CA GLN A 133 -3.45 1.94 -1.15
C GLN A 133 -3.91 1.68 0.28
N ASP A 134 -3.15 2.18 1.24
CA ASP A 134 -3.35 2.02 2.69
C ASP A 134 -2.87 3.28 3.43
N SER A 135 -3.13 4.45 2.86
CA SER A 135 -2.69 5.74 3.39
C SER A 135 -3.76 6.42 4.25
N ASN A 136 -3.91 7.72 4.16
CA ASN A 136 -4.95 8.48 4.85
C ASN A 136 -6.35 8.11 4.33
N HIS A 137 -7.29 7.78 5.24
CA HIS A 137 -8.61 7.26 4.92
C HIS A 137 -9.68 8.35 4.71
N SER A 138 -9.32 9.64 4.67
CA SER A 138 -10.28 10.69 4.31
C SER A 138 -10.75 10.53 2.86
N GLU A 139 -12.01 10.87 2.57
CA GLU A 139 -12.54 10.81 1.21
C GLU A 139 -11.71 11.65 0.25
N GLU A 140 -11.23 12.81 0.72
CA GLU A 140 -10.43 13.71 -0.10
C GLU A 140 -9.12 13.06 -0.55
N ILE A 141 -8.35 12.47 0.37
CA ILE A 141 -7.04 11.89 0.03
C ILE A 141 -7.21 10.58 -0.73
N SER A 142 -8.10 9.69 -0.26
CA SER A 142 -8.31 8.40 -0.92
C SER A 142 -8.79 8.54 -2.36
N THR A 143 -9.64 9.53 -2.67
CA THR A 143 -10.08 9.80 -4.06
C THR A 143 -8.99 10.45 -4.90
N LYS A 144 -8.20 11.39 -4.35
CA LYS A 144 -7.04 11.96 -5.05
C LYS A 144 -6.01 10.91 -5.42
N GLU A 145 -5.74 9.95 -4.53
CA GLU A 145 -4.83 8.85 -4.83
C GLU A 145 -5.33 8.02 -6.01
N VAL A 146 -6.63 7.67 -6.04
CA VAL A 146 -7.19 6.97 -7.21
C VAL A 146 -7.07 7.81 -8.47
N GLU A 147 -7.38 9.10 -8.41
CA GLU A 147 -7.29 9.99 -9.57
C GLU A 147 -5.86 10.06 -10.13
N TYR A 148 -4.88 10.26 -9.26
CA TYR A 148 -3.50 10.50 -9.64
C TYR A 148 -2.74 9.23 -10.04
N TYR A 149 -2.95 8.12 -9.30
CA TYR A 149 -2.22 6.88 -9.54
C TYR A 149 -2.87 5.96 -10.57
N PHE A 150 -4.13 6.20 -10.96
CA PHE A 150 -4.80 5.31 -11.91
C PHE A 150 -4.00 5.11 -13.21
N ASP A 151 -3.51 6.20 -13.81
CA ASP A 151 -2.73 6.12 -15.04
C ASP A 151 -1.31 5.58 -14.83
N LYS A 152 -0.82 5.59 -13.57
CA LYS A 152 0.50 5.06 -13.22
C LYS A 152 0.49 3.54 -13.09
N VAL A 153 -0.62 2.96 -12.66
CA VAL A 153 -0.81 1.51 -12.64
C VAL A 153 -0.96 0.97 -14.06
N LYS A 154 -0.23 -0.10 -14.36
CA LYS A 154 -0.26 -0.75 -15.68
C LYS A 154 -1.62 -1.30 -16.04
N HIS A 155 -1.95 -1.31 -17.32
CA HIS A 155 -2.93 -2.25 -17.83
C HIS A 155 -2.42 -3.68 -17.61
N GLY A 156 -3.25 -4.55 -17.03
CA GLY A 156 -2.83 -5.85 -16.51
C GLY A 156 -2.25 -5.80 -15.10
N GLY A 157 -2.20 -4.61 -14.47
CA GLY A 157 -1.74 -4.41 -13.11
C GLY A 157 -2.84 -4.58 -12.05
N TYR A 158 -2.45 -4.51 -10.80
CA TYR A 158 -3.31 -4.74 -9.66
C TYR A 158 -3.34 -3.54 -8.71
N TRP A 159 -4.50 -3.31 -8.12
CA TRP A 159 -4.72 -2.34 -7.07
C TRP A 159 -5.23 -3.06 -5.84
N VAL A 160 -4.42 -3.11 -4.78
CA VAL A 160 -4.84 -3.57 -3.46
C VAL A 160 -5.36 -2.37 -2.69
N PHE A 161 -6.60 -2.42 -2.22
CA PHE A 161 -7.26 -1.31 -1.55
C PHE A 161 -7.64 -1.73 -0.12
N ASP A 162 -7.14 -0.99 0.87
CA ASP A 162 -7.39 -1.25 2.29
C ASP A 162 -8.57 -0.44 2.84
N ASP A 163 -9.04 -0.81 4.03
CA ASP A 163 -10.09 -0.13 4.78
C ASP A 163 -11.39 0.10 3.98
N ILE A 164 -11.75 -0.90 3.17
CA ILE A 164 -12.95 -0.84 2.31
C ILE A 164 -14.27 -0.74 3.07
N ASN A 165 -14.28 -1.03 4.36
CA ASN A 165 -15.43 -0.93 5.26
C ASN A 165 -15.62 0.49 5.83
N TRP A 166 -14.70 1.43 5.59
CA TRP A 166 -14.84 2.82 6.01
C TRP A 166 -15.73 3.59 5.04
N SER A 167 -16.64 4.40 5.59
CA SER A 167 -17.56 5.21 4.77
C SER A 167 -16.81 6.24 3.90
N THR A 168 -15.67 6.73 4.37
CA THR A 168 -14.84 7.73 3.69
C THR A 168 -14.05 7.18 2.50
N THR A 169 -13.88 5.85 2.40
CA THR A 169 -13.17 5.22 1.28
C THR A 169 -14.10 4.73 0.17
N GLN A 170 -15.42 4.74 0.38
CA GLN A 170 -16.40 4.18 -0.57
C GLN A 170 -16.34 4.86 -1.95
N LYS A 171 -16.19 6.18 -1.98
CA LYS A 171 -16.11 6.94 -3.23
C LYS A 171 -14.87 6.57 -4.05
N ALA A 172 -13.72 6.39 -3.40
CA ALA A 172 -12.49 5.97 -4.05
C ALA A 172 -12.63 4.57 -4.66
N GLN A 173 -13.28 3.63 -3.95
CA GLN A 173 -13.59 2.29 -4.47
C GLN A 173 -14.52 2.36 -5.69
N GLN A 174 -15.57 3.19 -5.62
CA GLN A 174 -16.49 3.39 -6.74
C GLN A 174 -15.78 3.97 -7.96
N MET A 175 -14.86 4.94 -7.77
CA MET A 175 -14.06 5.50 -8.87
C MET A 175 -13.22 4.44 -9.59
N LEU A 176 -12.64 3.45 -8.88
CA LEU A 176 -11.90 2.35 -9.52
C LEU A 176 -12.80 1.53 -10.45
N LEU A 177 -14.02 1.23 -10.01
CA LEU A 177 -15.00 0.51 -10.83
C LEU A 177 -15.44 1.34 -12.04
N GLU A 178 -15.73 2.62 -11.86
CA GLU A 178 -16.12 3.54 -12.95
C GLU A 178 -14.99 3.73 -13.98
N LYS A 179 -13.74 3.66 -13.54
CA LYS A 179 -12.57 3.67 -14.42
C LYS A 179 -12.30 2.31 -15.09
N GLY A 180 -13.16 1.30 -14.86
CA GLY A 180 -13.12 0.00 -15.51
C GLY A 180 -12.27 -1.06 -14.81
N CYS A 181 -11.84 -0.86 -13.58
CA CYS A 181 -11.22 -1.92 -12.79
C CYS A 181 -12.25 -3.02 -12.46
N ILE A 182 -11.77 -4.25 -12.38
CA ILE A 182 -12.57 -5.42 -12.03
C ILE A 182 -12.17 -5.87 -10.62
N GLU A 183 -13.14 -5.97 -9.74
CA GLU A 183 -12.94 -6.56 -8.42
C GLU A 183 -12.71 -8.07 -8.57
N ILE A 184 -11.54 -8.56 -8.18
CA ILE A 184 -11.16 -9.97 -8.32
C ILE A 184 -11.03 -10.71 -6.99
N PHE A 185 -10.98 -9.98 -5.90
CA PHE A 185 -10.92 -10.53 -4.55
C PHE A 185 -11.49 -9.54 -3.54
N VAL A 186 -12.27 -10.06 -2.60
CA VAL A 186 -12.75 -9.35 -1.40
C VAL A 186 -12.36 -10.19 -0.19
N ASP A 187 -11.75 -9.55 0.79
CA ASP A 187 -11.46 -10.19 2.08
C ASP A 187 -12.75 -10.66 2.77
N PRO A 188 -12.79 -11.88 3.34
CA PRO A 188 -13.99 -12.39 4.02
C PRO A 188 -14.48 -11.51 5.17
N LEU A 189 -13.60 -10.73 5.81
CA LEU A 189 -13.95 -9.76 6.85
C LEU A 189 -14.33 -8.38 6.28
N ASN A 190 -14.34 -8.25 4.96
CA ASN A 190 -14.65 -7.01 4.25
C ASN A 190 -13.77 -5.82 4.67
N THR A 191 -12.47 -6.07 4.86
CA THR A 191 -11.51 -5.04 5.27
C THR A 191 -10.64 -4.53 4.12
N TRP A 192 -10.41 -5.35 3.08
CA TRP A 192 -9.61 -4.98 1.92
C TRP A 192 -10.02 -5.75 0.67
N LYS A 193 -9.62 -5.25 -0.51
CA LYS A 193 -9.94 -5.81 -1.82
C LYS A 193 -8.74 -5.83 -2.75
N ILE A 194 -8.83 -6.64 -3.82
CA ILE A 194 -7.93 -6.54 -4.96
C ILE A 194 -8.76 -6.23 -6.21
N TYR A 195 -8.36 -5.18 -6.91
CA TYR A 195 -8.87 -4.84 -8.23
C TYR A 195 -7.82 -5.17 -9.29
N PHE A 196 -8.28 -5.59 -10.44
CA PHE A 196 -7.47 -5.78 -11.63
C PHE A 196 -7.78 -4.66 -12.62
N LYS A 197 -6.77 -3.99 -13.15
CA LYS A 197 -6.92 -3.01 -14.23
C LYS A 197 -6.79 -3.74 -15.57
N PRO A 198 -7.88 -3.92 -16.36
CA PRO A 198 -7.86 -4.71 -17.58
C PRO A 198 -6.87 -4.18 -18.63
N PHE A 199 -6.48 -5.05 -19.54
CA PHE A 199 -5.74 -4.64 -20.74
C PHE A 199 -6.63 -3.77 -21.65
N ASN A 200 -6.05 -2.75 -22.27
CA ASN A 200 -6.71 -2.07 -23.37
C ASN A 200 -6.56 -2.94 -24.62
N TYR A 201 -7.69 -3.38 -25.16
CA TYR A 201 -7.75 -4.05 -26.46
C TYR A 201 -8.01 -3.04 -27.56
#